data_67b19ae84d849bc09d1528984c365329
#
_entry.id   67b19ae84d849bc09d1528984c365329
#
_cell.length_a   1.000
_cell.length_b   1.000
_cell.length_c   1.000
_cell.angle_alpha   90.00
_cell.angle_beta   90.00
_cell.angle_gamma   90.00
#
_symmetry.space_group_name_H-M   'P 1'
#
loop_
_entity.id
_entity.type
_entity.pdbx_description
1 polymer ?
#
loop_
_entity_poly.entity_id
_entity_poly.type
_entity_poly.pdbx_seq_one_letter_code
_entity_poly.pdbx_strand_id
1 'polypeptide(L)'
;EQVHHNEEALTKQMKHLFGKDNITIVNNRDWLSKIDLLGFLRDYGKLFNVNTMLNKEVVASRLEVGISFTEFTYQILQSIDFHHLWKNNDVQLQIGGADQWGNITSGIDLIHKMEGSEAEAYALTIPLMLKADGTKFGKTAGGAVWLDPEKTTPYEFYQFWLNQDDRDVIKYLKYFTFLSQEEIADLEEKVKTQPEKREAQRRLAEETVEFVHGKEAVKEAEHISAALFSGEVKDLTASEIEQGFKNMPSVEVTAEPKNIVEWLVDRSEEHTSE
;
A
#
# COMPACT_ATOMS: atom_id res chain seq x y z
N GLU A 1 9.24 1.56 21.80
CA GLU A 1 9.19 2.92 21.21
C GLU A 1 8.87 2.86 19.71
N GLN A 2 9.67 2.18 18.87
CA GLN A 2 9.42 2.11 17.41
C GLN A 2 8.04 1.58 17.02
N VAL A 3 7.54 0.54 17.71
CA VAL A 3 6.21 -0.04 17.44
C VAL A 3 5.10 0.98 17.69
N HIS A 4 5.16 1.77 18.77
CA HIS A 4 4.18 2.82 19.06
C HIS A 4 4.24 3.95 18.04
N HIS A 5 5.43 4.38 17.64
CA HIS A 5 5.61 5.38 16.60
C HIS A 5 4.96 4.91 15.27
N ASN A 6 5.20 3.67 14.88
CA ASN A 6 4.60 3.10 13.67
C ASN A 6 3.06 2.98 13.79
N GLU A 7 2.55 2.60 14.97
CA GLU A 7 1.11 2.53 15.26
C GLU A 7 0.44 3.90 15.10
N GLU A 8 1.04 4.95 15.68
CA GLU A 8 0.54 6.33 15.56
C GLU A 8 0.54 6.82 14.11
N ALA A 9 1.62 6.57 13.38
CA ALA A 9 1.76 6.95 11.98
C ALA A 9 0.71 6.25 11.09
N LEU A 10 0.55 4.93 11.24
CA LEU A 10 -0.45 4.15 10.51
C LEU A 10 -1.88 4.60 10.86
N THR A 11 -2.15 4.84 12.16
CA THR A 11 -3.45 5.34 12.62
C THR A 11 -3.79 6.69 11.99
N LYS A 12 -2.83 7.63 11.96
CA LYS A 12 -3.00 8.93 11.33
C LYS A 12 -3.29 8.80 9.83
N GLN A 13 -2.54 7.94 9.15
CA GLN A 13 -2.69 7.69 7.70
C GLN A 13 -4.06 7.08 7.38
N MET A 14 -4.49 6.06 8.11
CA MET A 14 -5.79 5.42 7.91
C MET A 14 -6.95 6.38 8.17
N LYS A 15 -6.88 7.20 9.23
CA LYS A 15 -7.89 8.23 9.51
C LYS A 15 -7.92 9.34 8.46
N HIS A 16 -6.81 9.64 7.83
CA HIS A 16 -6.75 10.59 6.72
C HIS A 16 -7.46 10.02 5.47
N LEU A 17 -7.16 8.78 5.10
CA LEU A 17 -7.70 8.17 3.89
C LEU A 17 -9.20 7.86 3.98
N PHE A 18 -9.66 7.34 5.11
CA PHE A 18 -11.03 6.82 5.25
C PHE A 18 -11.97 7.73 6.04
N GLY A 19 -11.45 8.83 6.59
CA GLY A 19 -12.20 9.72 7.50
C GLY A 19 -12.23 9.20 8.93
N LYS A 20 -12.17 10.13 9.89
CA LYS A 20 -12.04 9.81 11.33
C LYS A 20 -13.23 9.03 11.88
N ASP A 21 -14.41 9.29 11.35
CA ASP A 21 -15.67 8.76 11.88
C ASP A 21 -16.16 7.51 11.12
N ASN A 22 -15.51 7.16 10.02
CA ASN A 22 -15.92 6.05 9.15
C ASN A 22 -15.21 4.73 9.48
N ILE A 23 -14.14 4.78 10.28
CA ILE A 23 -13.36 3.60 10.65
C ILE A 23 -13.11 3.54 12.14
N THR A 24 -13.08 2.31 12.66
CA THR A 24 -12.63 2.03 14.03
C THR A 24 -11.29 1.33 13.97
N ILE A 25 -10.28 1.91 14.58
CA ILE A 25 -8.95 1.32 14.70
C ILE A 25 -8.82 0.67 16.06
N VAL A 26 -8.44 -0.59 16.08
CA VAL A 26 -8.25 -1.38 17.30
C VAL A 26 -6.84 -1.96 17.32
N ASN A 27 -6.30 -2.21 18.51
CA ASN A 27 -5.00 -2.83 18.69
C ASN A 27 -5.18 -4.21 19.33
N ASN A 28 -4.75 -5.26 18.67
CA ASN A 28 -4.89 -6.62 19.14
C ASN A 28 -4.11 -6.90 20.44
N ARG A 29 -3.14 -6.07 20.78
CA ARG A 29 -2.46 -6.11 22.07
C ARG A 29 -3.44 -5.98 23.25
N ASP A 30 -4.55 -5.26 23.09
CA ASP A 30 -5.54 -5.01 24.14
C ASP A 30 -6.19 -6.28 24.67
N TRP A 31 -6.27 -7.32 23.84
CA TRP A 31 -6.79 -8.62 24.23
C TRP A 31 -5.74 -9.72 24.27
N LEU A 32 -4.79 -9.79 23.31
CA LEU A 32 -3.77 -10.83 23.30
C LEU A 32 -2.85 -10.78 24.52
N SER A 33 -2.50 -9.58 24.99
CA SER A 33 -1.63 -9.41 26.18
C SER A 33 -2.25 -9.92 27.48
N LYS A 34 -3.56 -10.17 27.50
CA LYS A 34 -4.28 -10.68 28.68
C LYS A 34 -4.36 -12.21 28.70
N ILE A 35 -3.92 -12.88 27.63
CA ILE A 35 -3.93 -14.33 27.52
C ILE A 35 -2.58 -14.85 28.02
N ASP A 36 -2.57 -15.55 29.15
CA ASP A 36 -1.37 -16.22 29.60
C ASP A 36 -1.12 -17.52 28.82
N LEU A 37 0.09 -18.07 28.91
CA LEU A 37 0.49 -19.24 28.15
C LEU A 37 -0.40 -20.48 28.41
N LEU A 38 -0.76 -20.71 29.66
CA LEU A 38 -1.61 -21.87 30.01
C LEU A 38 -3.04 -21.66 29.51
N GLY A 39 -3.55 -20.44 29.61
CA GLY A 39 -4.83 -20.04 29.05
C GLY A 39 -4.84 -20.20 27.52
N PHE A 40 -3.80 -19.76 26.85
CA PHE A 40 -3.66 -19.93 25.39
C PHE A 40 -3.73 -21.43 24.99
N LEU A 41 -2.96 -22.30 25.64
CA LEU A 41 -2.94 -23.71 25.31
C LEU A 41 -4.28 -24.40 25.66
N ARG A 42 -4.85 -24.08 26.82
CA ARG A 42 -6.09 -24.70 27.33
C ARG A 42 -7.33 -24.27 26.54
N ASP A 43 -7.46 -22.98 26.22
CA ASP A 43 -8.71 -22.43 25.72
C ASP A 43 -8.73 -22.37 24.19
N TYR A 44 -7.57 -22.12 23.57
CA TYR A 44 -7.44 -22.00 22.12
C TYR A 44 -6.64 -23.13 21.49
N GLY A 45 -5.45 -23.46 22.03
CA GLY A 45 -4.54 -24.43 21.43
C GLY A 45 -5.17 -25.80 21.13
N LYS A 46 -6.00 -26.28 22.05
CA LYS A 46 -6.74 -27.56 21.91
C LYS A 46 -7.73 -27.59 20.74
N LEU A 47 -8.14 -26.42 20.23
CA LEU A 47 -9.11 -26.29 19.14
C LEU A 47 -8.45 -26.38 17.76
N PHE A 48 -7.13 -26.29 17.70
CA PHE A 48 -6.34 -26.35 16.48
C PHE A 48 -5.69 -27.72 16.29
N ASN A 49 -5.96 -28.36 15.16
CA ASN A 49 -5.31 -29.63 14.82
C ASN A 49 -4.02 -29.37 14.07
N VAL A 50 -2.88 -29.85 14.60
CA VAL A 50 -1.55 -29.64 14.03
C VAL A 50 -1.44 -30.14 12.60
N ASN A 51 -2.02 -31.32 12.27
CA ASN A 51 -1.98 -31.85 10.91
C ASN A 51 -2.73 -30.94 9.92
N THR A 52 -3.87 -30.38 10.34
CA THR A 52 -4.61 -29.40 9.52
C THR A 52 -3.80 -28.14 9.32
N MET A 53 -3.09 -27.67 10.35
CA MET A 53 -2.24 -26.49 10.26
C MET A 53 -1.05 -26.71 9.32
N LEU A 54 -0.40 -27.87 9.38
CA LEU A 54 0.73 -28.24 8.53
C LEU A 54 0.33 -28.37 7.05
N ASN A 55 -0.90 -28.79 6.76
CA ASN A 55 -1.41 -28.95 5.39
C ASN A 55 -1.84 -27.64 4.73
N LYS A 56 -1.84 -26.52 5.44
CA LYS A 56 -2.12 -25.22 4.83
C LYS A 56 -0.98 -24.79 3.92
N GLU A 57 -1.28 -24.33 2.71
CA GLU A 57 -0.30 -24.03 1.66
C GLU A 57 0.81 -23.09 2.14
N VAL A 58 0.45 -22.05 2.91
CA VAL A 58 1.40 -21.08 3.48
C VAL A 58 2.39 -21.74 4.44
N VAL A 59 1.99 -22.80 5.15
CA VAL A 59 2.85 -23.57 6.06
C VAL A 59 3.60 -24.66 5.28
N ALA A 60 2.88 -25.46 4.49
CA ALA A 60 3.42 -26.58 3.74
C ALA A 60 4.59 -26.17 2.83
N SER A 61 4.46 -25.06 2.13
CA SER A 61 5.51 -24.51 1.25
C SER A 61 6.80 -24.11 1.97
N ARG A 62 6.77 -23.97 3.29
CA ARG A 62 7.92 -23.53 4.11
C ARG A 62 8.52 -24.63 4.97
N LEU A 63 7.91 -25.82 5.01
CA LEU A 63 8.39 -26.91 5.84
C LEU A 63 9.80 -27.39 5.44
N GLU A 64 10.13 -27.38 4.15
CA GLU A 64 11.43 -27.81 3.65
C GLU A 64 12.56 -26.84 4.01
N VAL A 65 12.28 -25.53 4.00
CA VAL A 65 13.25 -24.46 4.35
C VAL A 65 13.28 -24.14 5.84
N GLY A 66 12.29 -24.63 6.59
CA GLY A 66 12.10 -24.34 8.01
C GLY A 66 11.11 -23.20 8.25
N ILE A 67 10.30 -23.38 9.29
CA ILE A 67 9.35 -22.39 9.79
C ILE A 67 9.53 -22.24 11.29
N SER A 68 9.59 -21.01 11.79
CA SER A 68 9.66 -20.79 13.24
C SER A 68 8.33 -21.12 13.91
N PHE A 69 8.37 -21.44 15.21
CA PHE A 69 7.15 -21.68 15.98
C PHE A 69 6.24 -20.46 15.99
N THR A 70 6.81 -19.27 16.04
CA THR A 70 6.06 -18.00 15.95
C THR A 70 5.28 -17.88 14.64
N GLU A 71 5.92 -18.15 13.51
CA GLU A 71 5.26 -18.12 12.20
C GLU A 71 4.20 -19.22 12.09
N PHE A 72 4.47 -20.42 12.62
CA PHE A 72 3.53 -21.53 12.62
C PHE A 72 2.27 -21.21 13.44
N THR A 73 2.42 -20.57 14.60
CA THR A 73 1.30 -20.20 15.48
C THR A 73 0.58 -18.93 15.06
N TYR A 74 1.10 -18.16 14.10
CA TYR A 74 0.49 -16.90 13.64
C TYR A 74 -0.98 -17.06 13.24
N GLN A 75 -1.32 -18.16 12.56
CA GLN A 75 -2.71 -18.45 12.19
C GLN A 75 -3.65 -18.59 13.41
N ILE A 76 -3.14 -19.03 14.57
CA ILE A 76 -3.93 -19.11 15.82
C ILE A 76 -4.16 -17.70 16.35
N LEU A 77 -3.14 -16.86 16.38
CA LEU A 77 -3.24 -15.48 16.86
C LEU A 77 -4.25 -14.67 16.03
N GLN A 78 -4.16 -14.77 14.70
CA GLN A 78 -5.12 -14.10 13.79
C GLN A 78 -6.54 -14.66 13.95
N SER A 79 -6.69 -15.94 14.24
CA SER A 79 -8.00 -16.54 14.52
C SER A 79 -8.61 -16.02 15.81
N ILE A 80 -7.80 -15.82 16.86
CA ILE A 80 -8.22 -15.21 18.12
C ILE A 80 -8.65 -13.75 17.89
N ASP A 81 -7.91 -13.00 17.05
CA ASP A 81 -8.26 -11.64 16.69
C ASP A 81 -9.64 -11.60 16.01
N PHE A 82 -9.87 -12.47 15.03
CA PHE A 82 -11.16 -12.50 14.33
C PHE A 82 -12.30 -12.89 15.27
N HIS A 83 -12.13 -13.92 16.10
CA HIS A 83 -13.13 -14.31 17.10
C HIS A 83 -13.41 -13.16 18.09
N HIS A 84 -12.36 -12.45 18.55
CA HIS A 84 -12.53 -11.32 19.45
C HIS A 84 -13.35 -10.19 18.83
N LEU A 85 -13.02 -9.82 17.59
CA LEU A 85 -13.72 -8.78 16.84
C LEU A 85 -15.16 -9.19 16.50
N TRP A 86 -15.37 -10.46 16.13
CA TRP A 86 -16.70 -11.02 15.91
C TRP A 86 -17.57 -10.90 17.15
N LYS A 87 -17.04 -11.30 18.30
CA LYS A 87 -17.79 -11.34 19.58
C LYS A 87 -18.05 -9.98 20.21
N ASN A 88 -17.12 -9.04 20.07
CA ASN A 88 -17.14 -7.79 20.82
C ASN A 88 -17.37 -6.54 19.94
N ASN A 89 -17.23 -6.65 18.61
CA ASN A 89 -17.29 -5.52 17.70
C ASN A 89 -18.24 -5.76 16.50
N ASP A 90 -19.05 -6.81 16.52
CA ASP A 90 -19.98 -7.20 15.45
C ASP A 90 -19.31 -7.38 14.06
N VAL A 91 -18.04 -7.79 14.04
CA VAL A 91 -17.30 -8.01 12.81
C VAL A 91 -17.58 -9.42 12.29
N GLN A 92 -18.34 -9.51 11.20
CA GLN A 92 -18.71 -10.79 10.59
C GLN A 92 -17.83 -11.17 9.38
N LEU A 93 -17.22 -10.20 8.71
CA LEU A 93 -16.40 -10.40 7.51
C LEU A 93 -14.95 -10.01 7.75
N GLN A 94 -14.03 -10.94 7.51
CA GLN A 94 -12.59 -10.63 7.42
C GLN A 94 -12.14 -10.65 5.95
N ILE A 95 -11.41 -9.60 5.53
CA ILE A 95 -10.88 -9.48 4.17
C ILE A 95 -9.34 -9.46 4.19
N GLY A 96 -8.73 -9.98 3.12
CA GLY A 96 -7.27 -9.97 2.97
C GLY A 96 -6.82 -10.33 1.56
N GLY A 97 -5.51 -10.44 1.35
CA GLY A 97 -4.96 -11.01 0.13
C GLY A 97 -5.19 -12.52 0.03
N ALA A 98 -5.05 -13.10 -1.16
CA ALA A 98 -5.24 -14.54 -1.38
C ALA A 98 -4.32 -15.41 -0.50
N ASP A 99 -3.14 -14.89 -0.14
CA ASP A 99 -2.19 -15.52 0.79
C ASP A 99 -2.75 -15.64 2.22
N GLN A 100 -3.75 -14.83 2.59
CA GLN A 100 -4.41 -14.84 3.90
C GLN A 100 -5.56 -15.84 4.02
N TRP A 101 -5.96 -16.51 2.94
CA TRP A 101 -7.10 -17.42 2.93
C TRP A 101 -7.05 -18.46 4.06
N GLY A 102 -5.89 -19.10 4.23
CA GLY A 102 -5.68 -20.13 5.26
C GLY A 102 -5.82 -19.59 6.69
N ASN A 103 -5.36 -18.37 6.94
CA ASN A 103 -5.46 -17.71 8.24
C ASN A 103 -6.90 -17.30 8.54
N ILE A 104 -7.56 -16.64 7.57
CA ILE A 104 -8.95 -16.15 7.73
C ILE A 104 -9.92 -17.31 7.96
N THR A 105 -9.81 -18.37 7.16
CA THR A 105 -10.66 -19.58 7.33
C THR A 105 -10.42 -20.29 8.66
N SER A 106 -9.18 -20.26 9.19
CA SER A 106 -8.92 -20.74 10.56
C SER A 106 -9.68 -19.96 11.63
N GLY A 107 -9.86 -18.65 11.41
CA GLY A 107 -10.65 -17.79 12.28
C GLY A 107 -12.14 -18.15 12.25
N ILE A 108 -12.71 -18.44 11.08
CA ILE A 108 -14.08 -18.93 10.94
C ILE A 108 -14.24 -20.28 11.67
N ASP A 109 -13.30 -21.21 11.47
CA ASP A 109 -13.30 -22.51 12.16
C ASP A 109 -13.28 -22.34 13.69
N LEU A 110 -12.49 -21.40 14.19
CA LEU A 110 -12.44 -21.09 15.62
C LEU A 110 -13.78 -20.54 16.13
N ILE A 111 -14.37 -19.58 15.42
CA ILE A 111 -15.68 -19.01 15.76
C ILE A 111 -16.73 -20.11 15.83
N HIS A 112 -16.81 -20.98 14.85
CA HIS A 112 -17.77 -22.11 14.85
C HIS A 112 -17.53 -23.08 16.01
N LYS A 113 -16.28 -23.36 16.38
CA LYS A 113 -15.96 -24.25 17.50
C LYS A 113 -16.29 -23.65 18.87
N MET A 114 -16.21 -22.34 19.00
CA MET A 114 -16.45 -21.65 20.28
C MET A 114 -17.90 -21.20 20.46
N GLU A 115 -18.54 -20.74 19.39
CA GLU A 115 -19.86 -20.09 19.44
C GLU A 115 -20.97 -20.93 18.78
N GLY A 116 -20.61 -22.01 18.07
CA GLY A 116 -21.53 -22.93 17.41
C GLY A 116 -21.51 -22.81 15.88
N SER A 117 -21.99 -23.85 15.21
CA SER A 117 -21.99 -23.94 13.73
C SER A 117 -22.87 -22.89 13.03
N GLU A 118 -23.83 -22.31 13.75
CA GLU A 118 -24.76 -21.31 13.24
C GLU A 118 -24.22 -19.88 13.32
N ALA A 119 -22.99 -19.71 13.87
CA ALA A 119 -22.35 -18.39 13.95
C ALA A 119 -21.98 -17.90 12.54
N GLU A 120 -22.50 -16.74 12.17
CA GLU A 120 -22.25 -16.14 10.85
C GLU A 120 -20.90 -15.43 10.80
N ALA A 121 -19.92 -16.05 10.14
CA ALA A 121 -18.60 -15.48 9.89
C ALA A 121 -18.15 -15.77 8.46
N TYR A 122 -17.58 -14.77 7.79
CA TYR A 122 -17.32 -14.79 6.36
C TYR A 122 -15.86 -14.41 6.05
N ALA A 123 -15.34 -14.92 4.94
CA ALA A 123 -14.03 -14.61 4.41
C ALA A 123 -14.15 -14.07 2.97
N LEU A 124 -13.40 -13.03 2.67
CA LEU A 124 -13.21 -12.54 1.32
C LEU A 124 -11.71 -12.33 1.06
N THR A 125 -11.20 -12.87 -0.04
CA THR A 125 -9.82 -12.61 -0.44
C THR A 125 -9.74 -11.98 -1.83
N ILE A 126 -8.75 -11.10 -1.98
CA ILE A 126 -8.44 -10.42 -3.23
C ILE A 126 -7.18 -11.06 -3.81
N PRO A 127 -7.11 -11.36 -5.12
CA PRO A 127 -5.88 -11.85 -5.75
C PRO A 127 -4.68 -10.95 -5.46
N LEU A 128 -3.50 -11.56 -5.29
CA LEU A 128 -2.26 -10.79 -5.11
C LEU A 128 -2.01 -9.90 -6.31
N MET A 129 -1.67 -8.63 -6.03
CA MET A 129 -1.39 -7.64 -7.06
C MET A 129 0.01 -7.87 -7.62
N LEU A 130 0.08 -8.36 -8.85
CA LEU A 130 1.30 -8.50 -9.63
C LEU A 130 1.21 -7.59 -10.86
N LYS A 131 2.35 -7.10 -11.32
CA LYS A 131 2.48 -6.46 -12.63
C LYS A 131 2.35 -7.49 -13.76
N ALA A 132 2.12 -7.04 -14.99
CA ALA A 132 2.03 -7.91 -16.18
C ALA A 132 3.31 -8.72 -16.45
N ASP A 133 4.46 -8.26 -15.96
CA ASP A 133 5.75 -8.95 -16.02
C ASP A 133 5.94 -9.97 -14.88
N GLY A 134 4.94 -10.16 -14.00
CA GLY A 134 4.98 -11.06 -12.86
C GLY A 134 5.70 -10.52 -11.62
N THR A 135 6.25 -9.31 -11.67
CA THR A 135 6.90 -8.68 -10.52
C THR A 135 5.87 -8.12 -9.53
N LYS A 136 6.32 -7.92 -8.27
CA LYS A 136 5.45 -7.37 -7.22
C LYS A 136 5.11 -5.90 -7.52
N PHE A 137 3.82 -5.58 -7.40
CA PHE A 137 3.33 -4.21 -7.48
C PHE A 137 3.84 -3.34 -6.30
N GLY A 138 3.92 -2.02 -6.52
CA GLY A 138 4.30 -1.05 -5.48
C GLY A 138 5.80 -0.90 -5.24
N LYS A 139 6.65 -1.53 -6.07
CA LYS A 139 8.11 -1.33 -6.06
C LYS A 139 8.57 -0.70 -7.35
N THR A 140 9.43 0.32 -7.22
CA THR A 140 10.16 0.97 -8.33
C THR A 140 11.65 0.68 -8.21
N ALA A 141 12.45 1.12 -9.17
CA ALA A 141 13.92 1.09 -9.07
C ALA A 141 14.44 1.88 -7.85
N GLY A 142 13.70 2.91 -7.41
CA GLY A 142 14.00 3.72 -6.22
C GLY A 142 13.45 3.16 -4.91
N GLY A 143 12.78 2.00 -4.90
CA GLY A 143 12.21 1.38 -3.70
C GLY A 143 10.67 1.34 -3.68
N ALA A 144 10.08 1.38 -2.50
CA ALA A 144 8.63 1.37 -2.33
C ALA A 144 8.02 2.75 -2.61
N VAL A 145 6.81 2.76 -3.18
CA VAL A 145 5.99 3.97 -3.30
C VAL A 145 5.15 4.11 -2.03
N TRP A 146 5.30 5.24 -1.36
CA TRP A 146 4.69 5.52 -0.07
C TRP A 146 3.47 6.42 -0.23
N LEU A 147 2.47 6.25 0.66
CA LEU A 147 1.34 7.16 0.79
C LEU A 147 1.69 8.42 1.60
N ASP A 148 2.85 8.41 2.26
CA ASP A 148 3.36 9.52 3.04
C ASP A 148 4.04 10.54 2.09
N PRO A 149 3.57 11.80 2.00
CA PRO A 149 4.11 12.80 1.08
C PRO A 149 5.55 13.23 1.41
N GLU A 150 6.03 13.00 2.63
CA GLU A 150 7.43 13.25 2.99
C GLU A 150 8.37 12.21 2.37
N LYS A 151 7.88 10.98 2.12
CA LYS A 151 8.66 9.88 1.53
C LYS A 151 8.53 9.81 0.02
N THR A 152 7.29 9.87 -0.49
CA THR A 152 6.97 9.95 -1.92
C THR A 152 6.12 11.18 -2.13
N THR A 153 6.63 12.18 -2.82
CA THR A 153 5.88 13.43 -3.05
C THR A 153 4.61 13.16 -3.87
N PRO A 154 3.58 14.01 -3.79
CA PRO A 154 2.39 13.87 -4.63
C PRO A 154 2.73 13.84 -6.13
N TYR A 155 3.74 14.58 -6.57
CA TYR A 155 4.23 14.54 -7.95
C TYR A 155 4.87 13.18 -8.30
N GLU A 156 5.75 12.64 -7.46
CA GLU A 156 6.34 11.30 -7.66
C GLU A 156 5.25 10.22 -7.67
N PHE A 157 4.25 10.34 -6.78
CA PHE A 157 3.11 9.43 -6.72
C PHE A 157 2.25 9.51 -7.98
N TYR A 158 1.99 10.72 -8.50
CA TYR A 158 1.32 10.94 -9.78
C TYR A 158 2.09 10.29 -10.93
N GLN A 159 3.40 10.53 -11.02
CA GLN A 159 4.26 9.95 -12.05
C GLN A 159 4.31 8.42 -11.99
N PHE A 160 4.30 7.85 -10.79
CA PHE A 160 4.23 6.39 -10.63
C PHE A 160 2.99 5.82 -11.32
N TRP A 161 1.83 6.40 -11.11
CA TRP A 161 0.58 5.93 -11.71
C TRP A 161 0.49 6.26 -13.21
N LEU A 162 0.94 7.45 -13.59
CA LEU A 162 0.98 7.87 -14.99
C LEU A 162 1.86 6.93 -15.85
N ASN A 163 2.92 6.37 -15.28
CA ASN A 163 3.88 5.52 -15.97
C ASN A 163 3.53 4.01 -15.92
N GLN A 164 2.31 3.63 -15.55
CA GLN A 164 1.89 2.23 -15.57
C GLN A 164 1.79 1.68 -17.01
N ASP A 165 2.07 0.38 -17.15
CA ASP A 165 1.98 -0.35 -18.42
C ASP A 165 0.53 -0.42 -18.92
N ASP A 166 0.31 -0.34 -20.25
CA ASP A 166 -1.01 -0.44 -20.85
C ASP A 166 -1.70 -1.78 -20.53
N ARG A 167 -0.93 -2.84 -20.31
CA ARG A 167 -1.43 -4.18 -19.93
C ARG A 167 -1.98 -4.23 -18.51
N ASP A 168 -1.57 -3.30 -17.65
CA ASP A 168 -1.92 -3.29 -16.24
C ASP A 168 -2.94 -2.19 -15.88
N VAL A 169 -2.96 -1.08 -16.61
CA VAL A 169 -3.72 0.12 -16.24
C VAL A 169 -5.20 -0.14 -16.00
N ILE A 170 -5.84 -0.96 -16.83
CA ILE A 170 -7.28 -1.28 -16.68
C ILE A 170 -7.53 -2.10 -15.42
N LYS A 171 -6.64 -3.03 -15.09
CA LYS A 171 -6.69 -3.76 -13.82
C LYS A 171 -6.57 -2.80 -12.63
N TYR A 172 -5.65 -1.84 -12.70
CA TYR A 172 -5.46 -0.88 -11.63
C TYR A 172 -6.61 0.10 -11.48
N LEU A 173 -7.22 0.56 -12.58
CA LEU A 173 -8.45 1.34 -12.51
C LEU A 173 -9.57 0.61 -11.73
N LYS A 174 -9.75 -0.69 -11.98
CA LYS A 174 -10.73 -1.52 -11.26
C LYS A 174 -10.44 -1.68 -9.77
N TYR A 175 -9.17 -1.68 -9.36
CA TYR A 175 -8.77 -1.90 -7.97
C TYR A 175 -8.62 -0.63 -7.16
N PHE A 176 -8.18 0.46 -7.77
CA PHE A 176 -7.74 1.65 -7.06
C PHE A 176 -8.61 2.89 -7.29
N THR A 177 -9.69 2.76 -8.05
CA THR A 177 -10.60 3.88 -8.31
C THR A 177 -12.05 3.52 -8.02
N PHE A 178 -12.89 4.53 -7.89
CA PHE A 178 -14.34 4.39 -7.76
C PHE A 178 -15.08 4.66 -9.09
N LEU A 179 -14.37 4.59 -10.21
CA LEU A 179 -14.96 4.77 -11.54
C LEU A 179 -16.00 3.69 -11.83
N SER A 180 -17.03 4.08 -12.56
CA SER A 180 -18.04 3.14 -13.01
C SER A 180 -17.50 2.13 -14.03
N GLN A 181 -18.19 1.03 -14.21
CA GLN A 181 -17.84 0.03 -15.23
C GLN A 181 -17.84 0.63 -16.63
N GLU A 182 -18.73 1.59 -16.91
CA GLU A 182 -18.87 2.27 -18.19
C GLU A 182 -17.66 3.17 -18.47
N GLU A 183 -17.21 3.98 -17.47
CA GLU A 183 -16.01 4.80 -17.58
C GLU A 183 -14.76 3.95 -17.80
N ILE A 184 -14.63 2.83 -17.07
CA ILE A 184 -13.49 1.91 -17.24
C ILE A 184 -13.53 1.24 -18.62
N ALA A 185 -14.70 0.88 -19.15
CA ALA A 185 -14.83 0.30 -20.48
C ALA A 185 -14.45 1.30 -21.59
N ASP A 186 -14.82 2.58 -21.45
CA ASP A 186 -14.40 3.65 -22.37
C ASP A 186 -12.87 3.83 -22.36
N LEU A 187 -12.26 3.84 -21.17
CA LEU A 187 -10.82 3.92 -21.04
C LEU A 187 -10.10 2.70 -21.60
N GLU A 188 -10.68 1.50 -21.44
CA GLU A 188 -10.14 0.27 -22.06
C GLU A 188 -10.15 0.33 -23.59
N GLU A 189 -11.19 0.88 -24.19
CA GLU A 189 -11.25 1.10 -25.64
C GLU A 189 -10.21 2.13 -26.08
N LYS A 190 -10.00 3.21 -25.31
CA LYS A 190 -8.96 4.21 -25.60
C LYS A 190 -7.55 3.65 -25.49
N VAL A 191 -7.29 2.75 -24.55
CA VAL A 191 -5.98 2.04 -24.48
C VAL A 191 -5.74 1.21 -25.74
N LYS A 192 -6.78 0.58 -26.31
CA LYS A 192 -6.65 -0.23 -27.55
C LYS A 192 -6.49 0.61 -28.81
N THR A 193 -7.17 1.75 -28.89
CA THR A 193 -7.27 2.55 -30.13
C THR A 193 -6.31 3.73 -30.17
N GLN A 194 -5.92 4.29 -29.03
CA GLN A 194 -5.11 5.49 -28.90
C GLN A 194 -4.15 5.41 -27.68
N PRO A 195 -3.33 4.34 -27.57
CA PRO A 195 -2.47 4.12 -26.38
C PRO A 195 -1.48 5.28 -26.14
N GLU A 196 -1.04 5.95 -27.21
CA GLU A 196 -0.11 7.09 -27.14
C GLU A 196 -0.64 8.29 -26.36
N LYS A 197 -1.97 8.42 -26.23
CA LYS A 197 -2.58 9.50 -25.44
C LYS A 197 -2.52 9.27 -23.93
N ARG A 198 -2.34 8.00 -23.51
CA ARG A 198 -2.24 7.59 -22.10
C ARG A 198 -3.39 8.10 -21.22
N GLU A 199 -4.62 8.18 -21.78
CA GLU A 199 -5.77 8.72 -21.06
C GLU A 199 -6.13 7.88 -19.83
N ALA A 200 -6.05 6.53 -19.96
CA ALA A 200 -6.32 5.63 -18.84
C ALA A 200 -5.31 5.80 -17.69
N GLN A 201 -4.02 5.96 -18.00
CA GLN A 201 -2.97 6.21 -17.01
C GLN A 201 -3.14 7.57 -16.34
N ARG A 202 -3.49 8.59 -17.11
CA ARG A 202 -3.77 9.93 -16.57
C ARG A 202 -4.94 9.87 -15.60
N ARG A 203 -6.05 9.27 -16.01
CA ARG A 203 -7.21 9.12 -15.16
C ARG A 203 -6.90 8.34 -13.88
N LEU A 204 -6.12 7.26 -13.99
CA LEU A 204 -5.66 6.49 -12.85
C LEU A 204 -4.83 7.33 -11.88
N ALA A 205 -3.90 8.15 -12.40
CA ALA A 205 -3.06 9.04 -11.60
C ALA A 205 -3.90 10.12 -10.90
N GLU A 206 -4.83 10.77 -11.62
CA GLU A 206 -5.75 11.77 -11.07
C GLU A 206 -6.56 11.18 -9.89
N GLU A 207 -7.25 10.06 -10.11
CA GLU A 207 -8.11 9.42 -9.10
C GLU A 207 -7.32 8.98 -7.86
N THR A 208 -6.14 8.38 -8.05
CA THR A 208 -5.34 7.89 -6.93
C THR A 208 -4.67 9.01 -6.15
N VAL A 209 -4.17 10.04 -6.82
CA VAL A 209 -3.60 11.22 -6.15
C VAL A 209 -4.70 12.02 -5.44
N GLU A 210 -5.88 12.19 -6.06
CA GLU A 210 -7.01 12.86 -5.40
C GLU A 210 -7.42 12.12 -4.12
N PHE A 211 -7.52 10.79 -4.18
CA PHE A 211 -7.90 9.97 -3.03
C PHE A 211 -6.90 10.07 -1.87
N VAL A 212 -5.59 10.07 -2.17
CA VAL A 212 -4.54 10.03 -1.14
C VAL A 212 -4.13 11.41 -0.67
N HIS A 213 -3.99 12.38 -1.58
CA HIS A 213 -3.39 13.70 -1.32
C HIS A 213 -4.34 14.88 -1.54
N GLY A 214 -5.52 14.62 -2.13
CA GLY A 214 -6.53 15.64 -2.40
C GLY A 214 -6.39 16.32 -3.75
N LYS A 215 -7.43 17.10 -4.12
CA LYS A 215 -7.57 17.73 -5.44
C LYS A 215 -6.49 18.74 -5.79
N GLU A 216 -5.99 19.48 -4.81
CA GLU A 216 -4.95 20.49 -5.06
C GLU A 216 -3.62 19.82 -5.45
N ALA A 217 -3.30 18.68 -4.83
CA ALA A 217 -2.12 17.89 -5.17
C ALA A 217 -2.16 17.34 -6.62
N VAL A 218 -3.34 17.01 -7.15
CA VAL A 218 -3.51 16.65 -8.56
C VAL A 218 -3.11 17.80 -9.46
N LYS A 219 -3.66 19.01 -9.21
CA LYS A 219 -3.36 20.22 -10.01
C LYS A 219 -1.88 20.58 -9.98
N GLU A 220 -1.25 20.50 -8.80
CA GLU A 220 0.19 20.74 -8.64
C GLU A 220 1.01 19.71 -9.44
N ALA A 221 0.68 18.42 -9.34
CA ALA A 221 1.39 17.37 -10.06
C ALA A 221 1.25 17.50 -11.58
N GLU A 222 0.07 17.87 -12.07
CA GLU A 222 -0.17 18.17 -13.49
C GLU A 222 0.59 19.40 -13.96
N HIS A 223 0.61 20.47 -13.16
CA HIS A 223 1.35 21.70 -13.46
C HIS A 223 2.86 21.42 -13.53
N ILE A 224 3.42 20.70 -12.56
CA ILE A 224 4.83 20.28 -12.58
C ILE A 224 5.11 19.45 -13.83
N SER A 225 4.27 18.44 -14.13
CA SER A 225 4.43 17.61 -15.32
C SER A 225 4.44 18.40 -16.60
N ALA A 226 3.51 19.34 -16.77
CA ALA A 226 3.39 20.19 -17.94
C ALA A 226 4.61 21.12 -18.09
N ALA A 227 5.04 21.76 -17.02
CA ALA A 227 6.19 22.68 -17.00
C ALA A 227 7.51 21.95 -17.34
N LEU A 228 7.72 20.75 -16.74
CA LEU A 228 8.91 19.95 -17.05
C LEU A 228 8.93 19.44 -18.49
N PHE A 229 7.76 19.10 -19.04
CA PHE A 229 7.65 18.63 -20.42
C PHE A 229 7.82 19.75 -21.45
N SER A 230 7.29 20.95 -21.17
CA SER A 230 7.43 22.13 -22.06
C SER A 230 8.78 22.84 -21.91
N GLY A 231 9.49 22.63 -20.79
CA GLY A 231 10.71 23.36 -20.44
C GLY A 231 10.44 24.72 -19.76
N GLU A 232 9.20 25.03 -19.40
CA GLU A 232 8.79 26.29 -18.75
C GLU A 232 8.92 26.25 -17.22
N VAL A 233 10.07 25.74 -16.75
CA VAL A 233 10.36 25.51 -15.31
C VAL A 233 10.29 26.82 -14.49
N LYS A 234 10.48 27.96 -15.11
CA LYS A 234 10.42 29.28 -14.45
C LYS A 234 9.03 29.64 -13.89
N ASP A 235 7.98 28.97 -14.37
CA ASP A 235 6.60 29.21 -13.95
C ASP A 235 6.23 28.38 -12.70
N LEU A 236 7.13 27.47 -12.27
CA LEU A 236 6.97 26.68 -11.06
C LEU A 236 7.30 27.49 -9.79
N THR A 237 6.53 27.27 -8.75
CA THR A 237 6.83 27.76 -7.39
C THR A 237 8.02 27.00 -6.79
N ALA A 238 8.62 27.52 -5.72
CA ALA A 238 9.72 26.84 -5.02
C ALA A 238 9.33 25.44 -4.55
N SER A 239 8.12 25.26 -4.00
CA SER A 239 7.61 23.95 -3.57
C SER A 239 7.46 22.96 -4.73
N GLU A 240 6.97 23.43 -5.87
CA GLU A 240 6.83 22.58 -7.08
C GLU A 240 8.19 22.20 -7.67
N ILE A 241 9.18 23.09 -7.62
CA ILE A 241 10.56 22.79 -7.99
C ILE A 241 11.14 21.71 -7.07
N GLU A 242 10.98 21.86 -5.76
CA GLU A 242 11.44 20.86 -4.79
C GLU A 242 10.80 19.46 -5.04
N GLN A 243 9.51 19.42 -5.34
CA GLN A 243 8.85 18.16 -5.67
C GLN A 243 9.31 17.57 -7.01
N GLY A 244 9.38 18.39 -8.05
CA GLY A 244 9.73 17.95 -9.40
C GLY A 244 11.19 17.50 -9.55
N PHE A 245 12.09 18.04 -8.72
CA PHE A 245 13.53 17.81 -8.78
C PHE A 245 14.09 17.08 -7.55
N LYS A 246 13.25 16.55 -6.65
CA LYS A 246 13.65 15.94 -5.37
C LYS A 246 14.80 14.93 -5.47
N ASN A 247 14.83 14.15 -6.56
CA ASN A 247 15.84 13.11 -6.77
C ASN A 247 16.97 13.56 -7.71
N MET A 248 17.01 14.82 -8.10
CA MET A 248 18.09 15.36 -8.91
C MET A 248 19.24 15.88 -8.03
N PRO A 249 20.49 15.72 -8.47
CA PRO A 249 21.61 16.33 -7.78
C PRO A 249 21.41 17.85 -7.68
N SER A 250 21.41 18.38 -6.47
CA SER A 250 21.25 19.81 -6.20
C SER A 250 22.51 20.36 -5.51
N VAL A 251 22.77 21.66 -5.74
CA VAL A 251 23.90 22.38 -5.13
C VAL A 251 23.35 23.65 -4.51
N GLU A 252 23.73 23.91 -3.26
CA GLU A 252 23.48 25.21 -2.63
C GLU A 252 24.41 26.25 -3.26
N VAL A 253 23.82 27.31 -3.77
CA VAL A 253 24.55 28.43 -4.37
C VAL A 253 24.46 29.65 -3.48
N THR A 254 25.60 30.29 -3.25
CA THR A 254 25.64 31.59 -2.58
C THR A 254 25.09 32.69 -3.51
N ALA A 255 24.48 33.71 -2.91
CA ALA A 255 23.82 34.79 -3.64
C ALA A 255 24.74 35.67 -4.55
N GLU A 256 26.02 35.32 -4.68
CA GLU A 256 26.93 35.98 -5.57
C GLU A 256 26.67 35.57 -7.03
N PRO A 257 26.44 36.53 -7.94
CA PRO A 257 26.20 36.23 -9.34
C PRO A 257 27.46 35.67 -10.00
N LYS A 258 27.50 34.35 -10.19
CA LYS A 258 28.49 33.66 -11.02
C LYS A 258 27.88 33.30 -12.38
N ASN A 259 28.73 33.21 -13.39
CA ASN A 259 28.31 32.66 -14.68
C ASN A 259 27.94 31.18 -14.52
N ILE A 260 26.89 30.75 -15.21
CA ILE A 260 26.42 29.35 -15.17
C ILE A 260 27.52 28.33 -15.52
N VAL A 261 28.47 28.71 -16.39
CA VAL A 261 29.62 27.88 -16.77
C VAL A 261 30.56 27.69 -15.58
N GLU A 262 30.81 28.74 -14.78
CA GLU A 262 31.66 28.67 -13.57
C GLU A 262 31.01 27.76 -12.53
N TRP A 263 29.70 27.80 -12.38
CA TRP A 263 28.96 26.93 -11.47
C TRP A 263 29.00 25.46 -11.89
N LEU A 264 28.97 25.19 -13.20
CA LEU A 264 29.09 23.84 -13.74
C LEU A 264 30.51 23.27 -13.59
N VAL A 265 31.53 24.13 -13.69
CA VAL A 265 32.94 23.74 -13.50
C VAL A 265 33.22 23.44 -12.04
N ASP A 266 32.84 24.33 -11.11
CA ASP A 266 33.00 24.13 -9.66
C ASP A 266 32.39 22.79 -9.22
N ARG A 267 31.26 22.41 -9.80
CA ARG A 267 30.58 21.14 -9.53
C ARG A 267 31.29 19.91 -10.11
N SER A 268 31.90 20.02 -11.27
CA SER A 268 32.64 18.92 -11.91
C SER A 268 33.91 18.56 -11.14
N GLU A 269 34.53 19.51 -10.44
CA GLU A 269 35.70 19.32 -9.60
C GLU A 269 35.37 18.64 -8.25
N GLU A 270 34.19 18.90 -7.65
CA GLU A 270 33.72 18.21 -6.44
C GLU A 270 33.46 16.72 -6.67
N HIS A 271 32.94 16.32 -7.85
CA HIS A 271 32.69 14.92 -8.19
C HIS A 271 33.91 14.13 -8.66
N THR A 272 35.01 14.78 -8.94
CA THR A 272 36.30 14.12 -9.33
C THR A 272 37.24 13.89 -8.17
N SER A 273 36.90 14.33 -6.94
CA SER A 273 37.71 14.22 -5.74
C SER A 273 37.27 13.14 -4.74
N GLU A 274 36.28 12.33 -5.08
CA GLU A 274 35.91 11.08 -4.40
C GLU A 274 36.23 9.89 -5.31
#